data_0fd42d7b0403722498f87756f8955e8d
#
_entry.id   0fd42d7b0403722498f87756f8955e8d
#
_cell.length_a   1.000
_cell.length_b   1.000
_cell.length_c   1.000
_cell.angle_alpha   90.00
_cell.angle_beta   90.00
_cell.angle_gamma   90.00
#
_symmetry.space_group_name_H-M   'P 1'
#
loop_
_entity.id
_entity.type
_entity.pdbx_description
1 polymer ?
#
loop_
_entity_poly.entity_id
_entity_poly.type
_entity_poly.pdbx_seq_one_letter_code
_entity_poly.pdbx_strand_id
1 'polypeptide(L)'
;MKRQVKKTVQKGLCMLLAGVAVLTASLSLTACVDQHPDSTEGQSQADSVRLVATSPAAAQICDKLELDLVGVCRTSGTLPERYKDVTQVGTAMSPDMEILKSLSPDYVLSPNSLQSDLQPKYASIQVKSLFLNLKSVSGMYASIADLGEKFNRQQQAQAMVDEFNTFMQEYKNKNAGKEAPKVLILMGLPGSYIVATENSYVGSLVKLAGGTNVYGDGDGQEFLTANTEDMQQKDPDIIL
;
A
#
# COMPACT_ATOMS: atom_id res chain seq x y z
N MET A 1 -10.09 20.06 -55.33
CA MET A 1 -11.56 20.12 -55.45
C MET A 1 -12.15 20.39 -54.07
N LYS A 2 -12.81 21.53 -53.95
CA LYS A 2 -13.47 22.09 -52.76
C LYS A 2 -14.75 21.31 -52.46
N ARG A 3 -15.07 21.11 -51.16
CA ARG A 3 -16.44 21.31 -50.68
C ARG A 3 -16.45 21.51 -49.19
N GLN A 4 -16.77 22.74 -48.79
CA GLN A 4 -17.29 23.24 -47.53
C GLN A 4 -18.78 22.86 -47.40
N VAL A 5 -19.23 22.57 -46.17
CA VAL A 5 -20.61 22.80 -45.74
C VAL A 5 -20.58 23.01 -44.22
N LYS A 6 -20.58 24.19 -43.77
CA LYS A 6 -21.57 25.16 -43.28
C LYS A 6 -22.39 24.70 -42.06
N LYS A 7 -22.18 25.50 -41.01
CA LYS A 7 -22.91 25.81 -39.79
C LYS A 7 -24.42 25.78 -39.92
N THR A 8 -25.09 25.36 -38.83
CA THR A 8 -26.38 25.97 -38.44
C THR A 8 -26.48 26.10 -36.92
N VAL A 9 -26.49 27.34 -36.49
CA VAL A 9 -26.89 27.83 -35.16
C VAL A 9 -28.38 28.06 -35.21
N GLN A 10 -29.12 27.59 -34.18
CA GLN A 10 -30.47 28.11 -34.01
C GLN A 10 -30.72 28.35 -32.50
N LYS A 11 -30.82 29.61 -32.21
CA LYS A 11 -31.33 30.23 -30.99
C LYS A 11 -32.84 30.11 -30.97
N GLY A 12 -33.43 29.85 -29.82
CA GLY A 12 -34.83 29.94 -29.55
C GLY A 12 -35.09 30.41 -28.13
N LEU A 13 -35.56 31.60 -28.07
CA LEU A 13 -35.73 32.57 -27.01
C LEU A 13 -37.18 32.53 -26.50
N CYS A 14 -37.37 32.74 -25.18
CA CYS A 14 -38.52 33.36 -24.45
C CYS A 14 -39.91 32.70 -24.44
N MET A 15 -40.50 32.56 -23.25
CA MET A 15 -41.55 33.42 -22.61
C MET A 15 -42.01 32.70 -21.34
N LEU A 16 -41.83 33.31 -20.17
CA LEU A 16 -42.71 34.13 -19.38
C LEU A 16 -44.20 33.72 -19.35
N LEU A 17 -44.70 33.33 -18.18
CA LEU A 17 -45.95 33.83 -17.63
C LEU A 17 -46.10 33.57 -16.13
N ALA A 18 -46.45 34.60 -15.46
CA ALA A 18 -46.70 34.78 -14.04
C ALA A 18 -48.08 34.20 -13.64
N GLY A 19 -48.24 33.95 -12.36
CA GLY A 19 -49.62 33.87 -11.82
C GLY A 19 -49.77 33.28 -10.43
N VAL A 20 -49.93 34.15 -9.50
CA VAL A 20 -50.90 34.15 -8.41
C VAL A 20 -50.55 33.51 -7.08
N ALA A 21 -50.37 34.38 -6.12
CA ALA A 21 -50.38 34.20 -4.68
C ALA A 21 -51.74 33.75 -4.14
N VAL A 22 -51.76 32.84 -3.18
CA VAL A 22 -52.85 32.73 -2.21
C VAL A 22 -52.25 32.65 -0.81
N LEU A 23 -52.52 33.73 -0.08
CA LEU A 23 -52.32 33.90 1.36
C LEU A 23 -53.40 33.10 2.10
N THR A 24 -53.04 32.18 3.00
CA THR A 24 -53.92 31.79 4.10
C THR A 24 -53.10 31.74 5.39
N ALA A 25 -53.40 32.74 6.20
CA ALA A 25 -52.97 32.78 7.60
C ALA A 25 -53.83 31.82 8.42
N SER A 26 -53.21 30.98 9.22
CA SER A 26 -53.87 30.32 10.35
C SER A 26 -52.95 30.45 11.57
N LEU A 27 -53.39 31.26 12.52
CA LEU A 27 -52.89 31.30 13.90
C LEU A 27 -53.21 29.97 14.57
N SER A 28 -52.22 29.37 15.25
CA SER A 28 -52.47 28.41 16.32
C SER A 28 -51.35 28.50 17.36
N LEU A 29 -51.73 29.01 18.45
CA LEU A 29 -51.32 28.88 19.85
C LEU A 29 -50.02 28.13 20.20
N THR A 30 -49.20 28.88 20.92
CA THR A 30 -48.15 28.53 21.85
C THR A 30 -48.47 27.36 22.77
N ALA A 31 -47.55 26.38 22.80
CA ALA A 31 -47.31 25.58 23.97
C ALA A 31 -45.76 25.48 24.11
N CYS A 32 -45.26 26.17 25.15
CA CYS A 32 -43.85 25.99 25.60
C CYS A 32 -43.71 24.61 26.15
N VAL A 33 -42.87 23.82 25.51
CA VAL A 33 -42.22 22.64 26.11
C VAL A 33 -40.74 22.89 25.99
N ASP A 34 -40.05 22.98 27.14
CA ASP A 34 -38.61 22.95 27.23
C ASP A 34 -38.09 21.67 26.60
N GLN A 35 -37.59 21.75 25.38
CA GLN A 35 -36.78 20.71 24.78
C GLN A 35 -35.34 21.17 24.81
N HIS A 36 -34.58 20.58 25.70
CA HIS A 36 -33.15 20.46 25.59
C HIS A 36 -32.78 20.00 24.16
N PRO A 37 -31.89 20.64 23.47
CA PRO A 37 -31.37 20.10 22.22
C PRO A 37 -30.33 19.03 22.60
N ASP A 38 -30.81 17.82 22.76
CA ASP A 38 -29.92 16.64 22.71
C ASP A 38 -29.58 16.44 21.24
N SER A 39 -28.56 17.16 20.81
CA SER A 39 -27.93 16.99 19.52
C SER A 39 -27.06 15.71 19.59
N THR A 40 -27.74 14.58 19.66
CA THR A 40 -27.10 13.33 19.27
C THR A 40 -27.05 13.34 17.75
N GLU A 41 -26.02 14.00 17.20
CA GLU A 41 -25.53 13.64 15.89
C GLU A 41 -25.12 12.18 15.96
N GLY A 42 -26.01 11.33 15.52
CA GLY A 42 -25.70 9.95 15.18
C GLY A 42 -24.70 9.99 14.05
N GLN A 43 -23.42 10.12 14.38
CA GLN A 43 -22.36 9.65 13.52
C GLN A 43 -22.64 8.16 13.32
N SER A 44 -23.22 7.84 12.18
CA SER A 44 -23.14 6.50 11.60
C SER A 44 -21.64 6.16 11.57
N GLN A 45 -21.14 5.48 12.62
CA GLN A 45 -19.93 4.71 12.53
C GLN A 45 -20.21 3.67 11.44
N ALA A 46 -19.88 4.01 10.20
CA ALA A 46 -19.59 3.00 9.20
C ALA A 46 -18.53 2.11 9.88
N ASP A 47 -18.87 0.84 10.13
CA ASP A 47 -17.95 -0.13 10.73
C ASP A 47 -16.62 -0.03 9.98
N SER A 48 -15.66 0.64 10.61
CA SER A 48 -14.34 0.81 10.01
C SER A 48 -13.70 -0.56 9.93
N VAL A 49 -13.26 -0.95 8.73
CA VAL A 49 -12.61 -2.24 8.48
C VAL A 49 -11.47 -2.42 9.48
N ARG A 50 -11.49 -3.52 10.21
CA ARG A 50 -10.51 -3.85 11.25
C ARG A 50 -9.32 -4.56 10.63
N LEU A 51 -8.18 -3.90 10.57
CA LEU A 51 -6.97 -4.38 9.93
C LEU A 51 -5.87 -4.68 10.93
N VAL A 52 -5.09 -5.72 10.66
CA VAL A 52 -3.87 -6.04 11.39
C VAL A 52 -2.71 -6.12 10.41
N ALA A 53 -1.57 -5.48 10.71
CA ALA A 53 -0.34 -5.58 9.94
C ALA A 53 0.71 -6.40 10.71
N THR A 54 1.12 -7.55 10.17
CA THR A 54 2.05 -8.46 10.85
C THR A 54 3.52 -8.21 10.51
N SER A 55 3.83 -7.19 9.71
CA SER A 55 5.22 -6.80 9.42
C SER A 55 5.38 -5.28 9.44
N PRO A 56 6.60 -4.76 9.71
CA PRO A 56 6.87 -3.32 9.65
C PRO A 56 6.54 -2.71 8.28
N ALA A 57 6.86 -3.42 7.20
CA ALA A 57 6.57 -2.95 5.84
C ALA A 57 5.06 -2.83 5.59
N ALA A 58 4.26 -3.83 6.02
CA ALA A 58 2.80 -3.74 5.92
C ALA A 58 2.24 -2.58 6.74
N ALA A 59 2.77 -2.34 7.96
CA ALA A 59 2.36 -1.20 8.79
C ALA A 59 2.69 0.14 8.13
N GLN A 60 3.88 0.28 7.53
CA GLN A 60 4.27 1.49 6.81
C GLN A 60 3.39 1.76 5.57
N ILE A 61 3.04 0.70 4.83
CA ILE A 61 2.11 0.82 3.70
C ILE A 61 0.73 1.26 4.18
N CYS A 62 0.21 0.67 5.26
CA CYS A 62 -1.06 1.09 5.85
C CYS A 62 -1.04 2.54 6.31
N ASP A 63 0.06 3.01 6.91
CA ASP A 63 0.22 4.41 7.32
C ASP A 63 0.14 5.36 6.12
N LYS A 64 0.86 5.06 5.05
CA LYS A 64 0.85 5.84 3.81
C LYS A 64 -0.52 5.84 3.11
N LEU A 65 -1.27 4.77 3.24
CA LEU A 65 -2.65 4.67 2.76
C LEU A 65 -3.68 5.24 3.74
N GLU A 66 -3.26 5.81 4.86
CA GLU A 66 -4.14 6.35 5.90
C GLU A 66 -5.15 5.32 6.43
N LEU A 67 -4.74 4.06 6.52
CA LEU A 67 -5.55 2.97 7.06
C LEU A 67 -5.32 2.81 8.56
N ASP A 68 -6.38 2.64 9.33
CA ASP A 68 -6.28 2.36 10.75
C ASP A 68 -6.01 0.88 11.01
N LEU A 69 -5.20 0.59 12.03
CA LEU A 69 -4.87 -0.76 12.46
C LEU A 69 -5.36 -1.03 13.87
N VAL A 70 -5.91 -2.22 14.11
CA VAL A 70 -6.26 -2.70 15.44
C VAL A 70 -5.16 -3.60 16.04
N GLY A 71 -4.17 -3.98 15.23
CA GLY A 71 -3.01 -4.76 15.64
C GLY A 71 -1.81 -4.53 14.73
N VAL A 72 -0.60 -4.56 15.31
CA VAL A 72 0.67 -4.42 14.58
C VAL A 72 1.67 -5.48 15.01
N CYS A 73 2.69 -5.73 14.20
CA CYS A 73 3.78 -6.63 14.56
C CYS A 73 4.63 -6.07 15.70
N ARG A 74 5.18 -6.96 16.51
CA ARG A 74 6.31 -6.64 17.39
C ARG A 74 7.59 -6.61 16.56
N THR A 75 8.35 -5.53 16.67
CA THR A 75 9.61 -5.33 15.95
C THR A 75 10.59 -4.53 16.81
N SER A 76 11.90 -4.71 16.57
CA SER A 76 12.94 -3.84 17.11
C SER A 76 13.14 -2.56 16.28
N GLY A 77 12.56 -2.52 15.07
CA GLY A 77 12.56 -1.34 14.22
C GLY A 77 11.46 -0.34 14.60
N THR A 78 11.47 0.81 13.95
CA THR A 78 10.49 1.88 14.18
C THR A 78 9.21 1.62 13.40
N LEU A 79 8.07 1.64 14.09
CA LEU A 79 6.74 1.67 13.49
C LEU A 79 6.28 3.12 13.30
N PRO A 80 5.31 3.39 12.40
CA PRO A 80 4.68 4.69 12.28
C PRO A 80 4.08 5.15 13.61
N GLU A 81 4.22 6.44 13.92
CA GLU A 81 3.78 7.04 15.20
C GLU A 81 2.28 6.80 15.47
N ARG A 82 1.44 6.80 14.43
CA ARG A 82 0.01 6.53 14.56
C ARG A 82 -0.33 5.15 15.12
N TYR A 83 0.63 4.20 15.10
CA TYR A 83 0.43 2.83 15.58
C TYR A 83 1.19 2.50 16.87
N LYS A 84 1.77 3.50 17.54
CA LYS A 84 2.59 3.29 18.75
C LYS A 84 1.85 2.62 19.89
N ASP A 85 0.55 2.92 20.03
CA ASP A 85 -0.32 2.41 21.12
C ASP A 85 -1.21 1.25 20.64
N VAL A 86 -1.01 0.76 19.41
CA VAL A 86 -1.80 -0.35 18.86
C VAL A 86 -1.31 -1.70 19.43
N THR A 87 -2.23 -2.62 19.66
CA THR A 87 -1.93 -3.95 20.22
C THR A 87 -0.89 -4.69 19.36
N GLN A 88 0.16 -5.18 20.02
CA GLN A 88 1.19 -5.99 19.34
C GLN A 88 0.76 -7.45 19.24
N VAL A 89 0.79 -7.98 18.00
CA VAL A 89 0.31 -9.35 17.68
C VAL A 89 1.45 -10.37 17.49
N GLY A 90 2.63 -10.13 18.04
CA GLY A 90 3.78 -11.00 17.87
C GLY A 90 4.70 -10.58 16.70
N THR A 91 5.68 -11.39 16.36
CA THR A 91 6.63 -11.10 15.27
C THR A 91 6.04 -11.46 13.91
N ALA A 92 6.64 -10.93 12.83
CA ALA A 92 6.19 -11.22 11.46
C ALA A 92 6.18 -12.73 11.14
N MET A 93 7.21 -13.47 11.61
CA MET A 93 7.33 -14.92 11.38
C MET A 93 6.46 -15.75 12.31
N SER A 94 6.11 -15.22 13.49
CA SER A 94 5.32 -15.92 14.50
C SER A 94 4.31 -14.96 15.13
N PRO A 95 3.23 -14.63 14.41
CA PRO A 95 2.11 -13.89 14.98
C PRO A 95 1.39 -14.74 16.02
N ASP A 96 0.88 -14.08 17.08
CA ASP A 96 0.10 -14.71 18.13
C ASP A 96 -1.34 -14.88 17.67
N MET A 97 -1.75 -16.13 17.45
CA MET A 97 -3.09 -16.45 16.93
C MET A 97 -4.21 -16.17 17.94
N GLU A 98 -3.92 -16.20 19.25
CA GLU A 98 -4.91 -15.90 20.27
C GLU A 98 -5.18 -14.40 20.33
N ILE A 99 -4.13 -13.58 20.30
CA ILE A 99 -4.27 -12.13 20.21
C ILE A 99 -4.98 -11.73 18.91
N LEU A 100 -4.59 -12.30 17.76
CA LEU A 100 -5.27 -12.06 16.49
C LEU A 100 -6.76 -12.38 16.57
N LYS A 101 -7.10 -13.54 17.11
CA LYS A 101 -8.50 -13.95 17.28
C LYS A 101 -9.27 -13.01 18.20
N SER A 102 -8.66 -12.55 19.30
CA SER A 102 -9.30 -11.63 20.26
C SER A 102 -9.58 -10.25 19.65
N LEU A 103 -8.70 -9.81 18.74
CA LEU A 103 -8.89 -8.54 18.00
C LEU A 103 -9.99 -8.62 16.95
N SER A 104 -10.43 -9.83 16.57
CA SER A 104 -11.47 -10.04 15.56
C SER A 104 -11.28 -9.17 14.30
N PRO A 105 -10.11 -9.24 13.62
CA PRO A 105 -9.87 -8.42 12.45
C PRO A 105 -10.64 -8.93 11.23
N ASP A 106 -11.05 -8.02 10.35
CA ASP A 106 -11.59 -8.38 9.04
C ASP A 106 -10.51 -8.92 8.11
N TYR A 107 -9.30 -8.34 8.20
CA TYR A 107 -8.14 -8.77 7.41
C TYR A 107 -6.83 -8.67 8.20
N VAL A 108 -5.97 -9.66 7.96
CA VAL A 108 -4.56 -9.65 8.38
C VAL A 108 -3.67 -9.48 7.16
N LEU A 109 -2.80 -8.46 7.17
CA LEU A 109 -1.86 -8.15 6.10
C LEU A 109 -0.48 -8.71 6.46
N SER A 110 0.07 -9.54 5.59
CA SER A 110 1.37 -10.23 5.78
C SER A 110 2.22 -10.19 4.52
N PRO A 111 3.55 -10.32 4.61
CA PRO A 111 4.40 -10.51 3.45
C PRO A 111 4.11 -11.84 2.75
N ASN A 112 4.09 -11.85 1.41
CA ASN A 112 3.86 -13.08 0.63
C ASN A 112 4.98 -14.14 0.80
N SER A 113 6.17 -13.75 1.21
CA SER A 113 7.25 -14.69 1.56
C SER A 113 6.90 -15.63 2.72
N LEU A 114 5.94 -15.26 3.55
CA LEU A 114 5.45 -16.06 4.69
C LEU A 114 4.10 -16.73 4.42
N GLN A 115 3.59 -16.66 3.18
CA GLN A 115 2.25 -17.12 2.87
C GLN A 115 2.05 -18.61 3.12
N SER A 116 2.99 -19.47 2.70
CA SER A 116 2.91 -20.91 2.90
C SER A 116 2.75 -21.30 4.37
N ASP A 117 3.41 -20.57 5.27
CA ASP A 117 3.44 -20.89 6.69
C ASP A 117 2.27 -20.26 7.47
N LEU A 118 1.84 -19.07 7.07
CA LEU A 118 0.88 -18.28 7.84
C LEU A 118 -0.56 -18.46 7.36
N GLN A 119 -0.80 -18.67 6.07
CA GLN A 119 -2.15 -18.80 5.53
C GLN A 119 -2.97 -19.93 6.21
N PRO A 120 -2.44 -21.16 6.45
CA PRO A 120 -3.17 -22.18 7.17
C PRO A 120 -3.50 -21.80 8.62
N LYS A 121 -2.61 -21.06 9.28
CA LYS A 121 -2.80 -20.59 10.66
C LYS A 121 -3.92 -19.55 10.74
N TYR A 122 -3.94 -18.58 9.83
CA TYR A 122 -5.04 -17.59 9.76
C TYR A 122 -6.38 -18.24 9.41
N ALA A 123 -6.38 -19.22 8.50
CA ALA A 123 -7.57 -19.97 8.16
C ALA A 123 -8.12 -20.75 9.37
N SER A 124 -7.27 -21.33 10.23
CA SER A 124 -7.69 -22.09 11.41
C SER A 124 -8.42 -21.23 12.45
N ILE A 125 -8.16 -19.93 12.48
CA ILE A 125 -8.86 -18.97 13.34
C ILE A 125 -9.93 -18.16 12.58
N GLN A 126 -10.24 -18.54 11.34
CA GLN A 126 -11.26 -17.94 10.46
C GLN A 126 -11.05 -16.47 10.14
N VAL A 127 -9.80 -16.03 10.11
CA VAL A 127 -9.42 -14.65 9.73
C VAL A 127 -9.00 -14.60 8.26
N LYS A 128 -9.52 -13.62 7.52
CA LYS A 128 -9.12 -13.38 6.13
C LYS A 128 -7.70 -12.81 6.10
N SER A 129 -6.87 -13.29 5.17
CA SER A 129 -5.51 -12.82 5.00
C SER A 129 -5.27 -12.21 3.62
N LEU A 130 -4.48 -11.15 3.58
CA LEU A 130 -3.97 -10.51 2.38
C LEU A 130 -2.45 -10.58 2.40
N PHE A 131 -1.87 -11.22 1.40
CA PHE A 131 -0.42 -11.38 1.31
C PHE A 131 0.13 -10.38 0.29
N LEU A 132 0.93 -9.42 0.79
CA LEU A 132 1.52 -8.35 0.00
C LEU A 132 2.77 -8.87 -0.73
N ASN A 133 2.86 -8.60 -2.02
CA ASN A 133 4.05 -8.95 -2.79
C ASN A 133 5.19 -7.95 -2.52
N LEU A 134 6.01 -8.28 -1.53
CA LEU A 134 7.17 -7.48 -1.13
C LEU A 134 8.50 -8.01 -1.67
N LYS A 135 8.48 -8.89 -2.69
CA LYS A 135 9.68 -9.46 -3.32
C LYS A 135 10.37 -8.52 -4.30
N SER A 136 9.67 -7.51 -4.77
CA SER A 136 10.21 -6.48 -5.67
C SER A 136 9.51 -5.15 -5.47
N VAL A 137 10.15 -4.07 -5.93
CA VAL A 137 9.55 -2.72 -5.88
C VAL A 137 8.26 -2.66 -6.70
N SER A 138 8.23 -3.26 -7.89
CA SER A 138 7.01 -3.32 -8.72
C SER A 138 5.89 -4.13 -8.03
N GLY A 139 6.22 -5.26 -7.40
CA GLY A 139 5.27 -6.06 -6.63
C GLY A 139 4.70 -5.31 -5.43
N MET A 140 5.53 -4.54 -4.75
CA MET A 140 5.10 -3.68 -3.63
C MET A 140 4.10 -2.62 -4.11
N TYR A 141 4.37 -1.90 -5.20
CA TYR A 141 3.46 -0.89 -5.73
C TYR A 141 2.17 -1.49 -6.28
N ALA A 142 2.22 -2.69 -6.89
CA ALA A 142 1.00 -3.43 -7.24
C ALA A 142 0.15 -3.75 -6.00
N SER A 143 0.76 -4.24 -4.93
CA SER A 143 0.05 -4.50 -3.66
C SER A 143 -0.52 -3.23 -3.03
N ILE A 144 0.17 -2.07 -3.15
CA ILE A 144 -0.33 -0.77 -2.69
C ILE A 144 -1.58 -0.36 -3.49
N ALA A 145 -1.56 -0.54 -4.82
CA ALA A 145 -2.71 -0.25 -5.67
C ALA A 145 -3.91 -1.14 -5.32
N ASP A 146 -3.69 -2.45 -5.14
CA ASP A 146 -4.74 -3.41 -4.74
C ASP A 146 -5.36 -3.06 -3.38
N LEU A 147 -4.53 -2.65 -2.41
CA LEU A 147 -5.03 -2.19 -1.10
C LEU A 147 -5.80 -0.88 -1.23
N GLY A 148 -5.31 0.05 -2.07
CA GLY A 148 -5.98 1.32 -2.37
C GLY A 148 -7.38 1.08 -2.93
N GLU A 149 -7.52 0.18 -3.89
CA GLU A 149 -8.82 -0.18 -4.46
C GLU A 149 -9.72 -0.84 -3.42
N LYS A 150 -9.18 -1.84 -2.69
CA LYS A 150 -9.94 -2.63 -1.72
C LYS A 150 -10.49 -1.81 -0.55
N PHE A 151 -9.74 -0.82 -0.09
CA PHE A 151 -10.08 -0.05 1.11
C PHE A 151 -10.45 1.42 0.82
N ASN A 152 -10.81 1.75 -0.43
CA ASN A 152 -11.18 3.10 -0.87
C ASN A 152 -10.09 4.15 -0.55
N ARG A 153 -8.84 3.82 -0.89
CA ARG A 153 -7.64 4.67 -0.74
C ARG A 153 -6.89 4.83 -2.07
N GLN A 154 -7.63 4.83 -3.18
CA GLN A 154 -7.05 4.93 -4.52
C GLN A 154 -6.23 6.21 -4.70
N GLN A 155 -6.68 7.31 -4.11
CA GLN A 155 -5.97 8.60 -4.20
C GLN A 155 -4.61 8.53 -3.50
N GLN A 156 -4.54 7.97 -2.31
CA GLN A 156 -3.30 7.78 -1.56
C GLN A 156 -2.35 6.82 -2.28
N ALA A 157 -2.88 5.70 -2.77
CA ALA A 157 -2.11 4.73 -3.53
C ALA A 157 -1.53 5.35 -4.81
N GLN A 158 -2.33 6.11 -5.56
CA GLN A 158 -1.88 6.79 -6.77
C GLN A 158 -0.81 7.84 -6.48
N ALA A 159 -0.97 8.63 -5.40
CA ALA A 159 0.03 9.61 -4.98
C ALA A 159 1.40 8.96 -4.71
N MET A 160 1.43 7.79 -4.06
CA MET A 160 2.68 7.04 -3.84
C MET A 160 3.31 6.58 -5.15
N VAL A 161 2.50 6.11 -6.10
CA VAL A 161 2.98 5.69 -7.44
C VAL A 161 3.53 6.88 -8.22
N ASP A 162 2.86 8.02 -8.20
CA ASP A 162 3.27 9.22 -8.91
C ASP A 162 4.56 9.81 -8.34
N GLU A 163 4.70 9.84 -7.00
CA GLU A 163 5.94 10.24 -6.33
C GLU A 163 7.12 9.35 -6.73
N PHE A 164 6.91 8.04 -6.71
CA PHE A 164 7.94 7.08 -7.15
C PHE A 164 8.32 7.25 -8.61
N ASN A 165 7.35 7.40 -9.50
CA ASN A 165 7.60 7.57 -10.94
C ASN A 165 8.37 8.87 -11.21
N THR A 166 8.00 9.96 -10.52
CA THR A 166 8.70 11.25 -10.61
C THR A 166 10.15 11.10 -10.16
N PHE A 167 10.37 10.53 -8.98
CA PHE A 167 11.72 10.24 -8.48
C PHE A 167 12.54 9.40 -9.46
N MET A 168 11.96 8.31 -9.99
CA MET A 168 12.65 7.44 -10.93
C MET A 168 12.98 8.12 -12.26
N GLN A 169 12.11 9.00 -12.73
CA GLN A 169 12.38 9.78 -13.93
C GLN A 169 13.55 10.75 -13.75
N GLU A 170 13.56 11.48 -12.64
CA GLU A 170 14.65 12.39 -12.28
C GLU A 170 15.97 11.63 -12.09
N TYR A 171 15.91 10.49 -11.38
CA TYR A 171 17.07 9.63 -11.16
C TYR A 171 17.66 9.11 -12.48
N LYS A 172 16.83 8.62 -13.40
CA LYS A 172 17.25 8.15 -14.73
C LYS A 172 17.88 9.27 -15.55
N ASN A 173 17.27 10.45 -15.53
CA ASN A 173 17.81 11.62 -16.27
C ASN A 173 19.20 12.02 -15.74
N LYS A 174 19.38 12.02 -14.39
CA LYS A 174 20.66 12.35 -13.75
C LYS A 174 21.76 11.34 -14.04
N ASN A 175 21.40 10.08 -14.28
CA ASN A 175 22.35 8.97 -14.51
C ASN A 175 22.42 8.54 -15.97
N ALA A 176 21.76 9.24 -16.89
CA ALA A 176 21.80 8.93 -18.31
C ALA A 176 23.25 8.95 -18.85
N GLY A 177 23.62 7.91 -19.61
CA GLY A 177 24.95 7.78 -20.20
C GLY A 177 26.05 7.29 -19.24
N LYS A 178 25.76 7.01 -17.98
CA LYS A 178 26.70 6.34 -17.08
C LYS A 178 26.70 4.84 -17.34
N GLU A 179 27.88 4.22 -17.23
CA GLU A 179 28.01 2.76 -17.30
C GLU A 179 27.35 2.10 -16.08
N ALA A 180 26.70 0.95 -16.31
CA ALA A 180 26.10 0.14 -15.27
C ALA A 180 27.18 -0.62 -14.48
N PRO A 181 27.38 -0.35 -13.18
CA PRO A 181 28.35 -1.11 -12.39
C PRO A 181 27.90 -2.55 -12.20
N LYS A 182 28.85 -3.48 -12.17
CA LYS A 182 28.63 -4.87 -11.77
C LYS A 182 28.54 -4.96 -10.24
N VAL A 183 27.42 -5.46 -9.72
CA VAL A 183 27.11 -5.46 -8.29
C VAL A 183 26.97 -6.88 -7.77
N LEU A 184 27.75 -7.22 -6.76
CA LEU A 184 27.56 -8.41 -5.92
C LEU A 184 26.76 -8.02 -4.68
N ILE A 185 25.68 -8.75 -4.40
CA ILE A 185 24.84 -8.49 -3.24
C ILE A 185 24.96 -9.65 -2.25
N LEU A 186 25.41 -9.36 -1.02
CA LEU A 186 25.58 -10.34 0.05
C LEU A 186 24.58 -10.08 1.18
N MET A 187 23.87 -11.12 1.60
CA MET A 187 23.05 -11.08 2.81
C MET A 187 23.74 -11.85 3.93
N GLY A 188 24.15 -11.15 5.00
CA GLY A 188 24.74 -11.73 6.19
C GLY A 188 23.73 -12.56 6.99
N LEU A 189 24.15 -13.77 7.38
CA LEU A 189 23.46 -14.65 8.29
C LEU A 189 24.38 -14.93 9.49
N PRO A 190 23.87 -15.37 10.65
CA PRO A 190 24.74 -15.77 11.75
C PRO A 190 25.75 -16.84 11.33
N GLY A 191 27.05 -16.48 11.26
CA GLY A 191 28.13 -17.37 10.89
C GLY A 191 28.30 -17.70 9.39
N SER A 192 27.49 -17.06 8.50
CA SER A 192 27.54 -17.26 7.05
C SER A 192 27.00 -16.08 6.26
N TYR A 193 26.98 -16.19 4.95
CA TYR A 193 26.32 -15.26 4.05
C TYR A 193 25.76 -15.99 2.82
N ILE A 194 24.76 -15.41 2.19
CA ILE A 194 24.18 -15.87 0.94
C ILE A 194 24.22 -14.74 -0.08
N VAL A 195 24.15 -15.11 -1.37
CA VAL A 195 24.10 -14.16 -2.48
C VAL A 195 22.66 -13.85 -2.82
N ALA A 196 22.31 -12.57 -2.96
CA ALA A 196 21.01 -12.15 -3.44
C ALA A 196 21.05 -11.91 -4.97
N THR A 197 20.08 -12.48 -5.69
CA THR A 197 19.94 -12.37 -7.14
C THR A 197 19.02 -11.19 -7.54
N GLU A 198 18.80 -10.97 -8.84
CA GLU A 198 17.83 -9.98 -9.33
C GLU A 198 16.37 -10.26 -8.90
N ASN A 199 16.05 -11.52 -8.55
CA ASN A 199 14.73 -11.91 -8.09
C ASN A 199 14.47 -11.57 -6.61
N SER A 200 15.51 -11.15 -5.87
CA SER A 200 15.35 -10.61 -4.52
C SER A 200 14.89 -9.15 -4.54
N TYR A 201 14.33 -8.70 -3.42
CA TYR A 201 13.95 -7.28 -3.27
C TYR A 201 15.16 -6.34 -3.49
N VAL A 202 16.30 -6.64 -2.86
CA VAL A 202 17.53 -5.84 -3.00
C VAL A 202 18.06 -5.90 -4.43
N GLY A 203 18.00 -7.06 -5.09
CA GLY A 203 18.36 -7.20 -6.50
C GLY A 203 17.47 -6.34 -7.40
N SER A 204 16.18 -6.27 -7.12
CA SER A 204 15.26 -5.39 -7.85
C SER A 204 15.60 -3.89 -7.66
N LEU A 205 16.06 -3.48 -6.49
CA LEU A 205 16.54 -2.11 -6.22
C LEU A 205 17.81 -1.80 -7.00
N VAL A 206 18.80 -2.73 -7.01
CA VAL A 206 20.04 -2.56 -7.78
C VAL A 206 19.73 -2.39 -9.27
N LYS A 207 18.83 -3.19 -9.82
CA LYS A 207 18.38 -3.07 -11.22
C LYS A 207 17.72 -1.73 -11.51
N LEU A 208 16.84 -1.25 -10.62
CA LEU A 208 16.21 0.07 -10.72
C LEU A 208 17.24 1.20 -10.65
N ALA A 209 18.28 1.04 -9.83
CA ALA A 209 19.39 1.99 -9.72
C ALA A 209 20.35 1.95 -10.92
N GLY A 210 20.14 1.06 -11.89
CA GLY A 210 20.98 0.95 -13.08
C GLY A 210 22.23 0.09 -12.90
N GLY A 211 22.34 -0.67 -11.81
CA GLY A 211 23.39 -1.67 -11.62
C GLY A 211 23.05 -3.00 -12.28
N THR A 212 24.05 -3.81 -12.53
CA THR A 212 23.94 -5.18 -13.05
C THR A 212 24.34 -6.15 -11.97
N ASN A 213 23.41 -7.01 -11.52
CA ASN A 213 23.73 -8.06 -10.55
C ASN A 213 24.60 -9.12 -11.22
N VAL A 214 25.76 -9.45 -10.62
CA VAL A 214 26.72 -10.41 -11.20
C VAL A 214 26.20 -11.86 -11.24
N TYR A 215 25.14 -12.16 -10.51
CA TYR A 215 24.45 -13.46 -10.53
C TYR A 215 23.14 -13.46 -11.34
N GLY A 216 22.80 -12.33 -11.96
CA GLY A 216 21.60 -12.22 -12.79
C GLY A 216 20.34 -12.68 -12.06
N ASP A 217 19.48 -13.42 -12.75
CA ASP A 217 18.21 -13.94 -12.18
C ASP A 217 18.39 -15.20 -11.31
N GLY A 218 19.62 -15.77 -11.24
CA GLY A 218 19.88 -16.94 -10.39
C GLY A 218 18.99 -18.14 -10.68
N ASP A 219 18.65 -18.38 -11.93
CA ASP A 219 17.72 -19.46 -12.35
C ASP A 219 16.34 -19.38 -11.65
N GLY A 220 15.85 -18.18 -11.43
CA GLY A 220 14.57 -17.91 -10.78
C GLY A 220 14.61 -17.91 -9.25
N GLN A 221 15.77 -18.15 -8.63
CA GLN A 221 15.94 -18.13 -7.18
C GLN A 221 16.18 -16.71 -6.66
N GLU A 222 15.66 -16.38 -5.48
CA GLU A 222 15.93 -15.10 -4.82
C GLU A 222 17.33 -15.05 -4.19
N PHE A 223 17.81 -16.21 -3.72
CA PHE A 223 19.08 -16.34 -2.99
C PHE A 223 19.82 -17.61 -3.42
N LEU A 224 21.15 -17.50 -3.48
CA LEU A 224 22.06 -18.59 -3.80
C LEU A 224 23.05 -18.81 -2.67
N THR A 225 23.53 -20.04 -2.54
CA THR A 225 24.66 -20.35 -1.64
C THR A 225 25.91 -19.66 -2.15
N ALA A 226 26.63 -19.00 -1.26
CA ALA A 226 27.86 -18.30 -1.61
C ALA A 226 29.02 -19.27 -1.85
N ASN A 227 29.79 -18.97 -2.90
CA ASN A 227 31.10 -19.58 -3.18
C ASN A 227 32.12 -18.47 -3.43
N THR A 228 33.08 -18.33 -2.55
CA THR A 228 34.09 -17.24 -2.58
C THR A 228 34.90 -17.23 -3.87
N GLU A 229 35.27 -18.39 -4.41
CA GLU A 229 36.00 -18.47 -5.66
C GLU A 229 35.17 -18.00 -6.85
N ASP A 230 33.93 -18.46 -6.94
CA ASP A 230 32.97 -18.00 -7.98
C ASP A 230 32.71 -16.47 -7.89
N MET A 231 32.54 -15.94 -6.68
CA MET A 231 32.37 -14.50 -6.47
C MET A 231 33.57 -13.68 -6.97
N GLN A 232 34.80 -14.16 -6.76
CA GLN A 232 36.00 -13.51 -7.26
C GLN A 232 36.05 -13.54 -8.80
N GLN A 233 35.66 -14.66 -9.42
CA GLN A 233 35.61 -14.77 -10.89
C GLN A 233 34.56 -13.83 -11.54
N LYS A 234 33.49 -13.48 -10.82
CA LYS A 234 32.48 -12.53 -11.29
C LYS A 234 33.01 -11.10 -11.40
N ASP A 235 34.11 -10.78 -10.75
CA ASP A 235 34.80 -9.49 -10.79
C ASP A 235 33.83 -8.31 -10.62
N PRO A 236 33.17 -8.16 -9.44
CA PRO A 236 32.22 -7.08 -9.20
C PRO A 236 32.93 -5.75 -8.98
N ASP A 237 32.33 -4.65 -9.50
CA ASP A 237 32.78 -3.29 -9.22
C ASP A 237 32.37 -2.83 -7.81
N ILE A 238 31.20 -3.35 -7.32
CA ILE A 238 30.60 -2.97 -6.03
C ILE A 238 30.14 -4.24 -5.29
N ILE A 239 30.39 -4.28 -4.00
CA ILE A 239 29.83 -5.28 -3.07
C ILE A 239 28.90 -4.54 -2.09
N LEU A 240 27.63 -5.00 -2.00
CA LEU A 240 26.60 -4.50 -1.09
C LEU A 240 26.32 -5.52 0.01
#